data_3e7dbd337d1a45f23afc1d71b7c7fb29
#
_entry.id   3e7dbd337d1a45f23afc1d71b7c7fb29
#
_cell.length_a   1.000
_cell.length_b   1.000
_cell.length_c   1.000
_cell.angle_alpha   90.00
_cell.angle_beta   90.00
_cell.angle_gamma   90.00
#
_symmetry.space_group_name_H-M   'P 1'
#
loop_
_entity.id
_entity.type
_entity.pdbx_description
1 polymer ?
#
loop_
_entity_poly.entity_id
_entity_poly.type
_entity_poly.pdbx_seq_one_letter_code
_entity_poly.pdbx_strand_id
1 'polypeptide(L)'
;LAISFFACWAVLLGRSALAMALVALAVVIDNVDGWMARRTVGRNLALKHFGAHFDCYADYISKGIFPVLYLLTATDLQVVSIPLALTYLMAIAVRYSYEFVPDRDHIGLSPDYMIAFLCLLQLAAPQLGSAFIPTLMASLAGFAALAVASFPSPKLKGWALVGFCLFLLVLAAVLLAGDQGMNWLTAGL
;
A
#
# COMPACT_ATOMS: atom_id res chain seq x y z
N LEU A 1 -11.03 -0.66 -5.20
CA LEU A 1 -11.26 0.79 -5.13
C LEU A 1 -12.07 1.19 -3.89
N ALA A 2 -13.31 0.68 -3.68
CA ALA A 2 -14.15 1.10 -2.54
C ALA A 2 -13.46 0.86 -1.19
N ILE A 3 -12.85 -0.31 -0.98
CA ILE A 3 -12.16 -0.65 0.26
C ILE A 3 -10.95 0.28 0.48
N SER A 4 -10.20 0.60 -0.57
CA SER A 4 -9.08 1.54 -0.50
C SER A 4 -9.55 2.95 -0.11
N PHE A 5 -10.71 3.38 -0.63
CA PHE A 5 -11.32 4.64 -0.22
C PHE A 5 -11.70 4.65 1.26
N PHE A 6 -12.32 3.58 1.75
CA PHE A 6 -12.63 3.45 3.18
C PHE A 6 -11.38 3.36 4.06
N ALA A 7 -10.29 2.77 3.57
CA ALA A 7 -9.00 2.80 4.26
C ALA A 7 -8.48 4.24 4.41
N CYS A 8 -8.49 5.04 3.34
CA CYS A 8 -8.12 6.45 3.39
C CYS A 8 -9.02 7.25 4.35
N TRP A 9 -10.32 6.99 4.31
CA TRP A 9 -11.29 7.61 5.23
C TRP A 9 -10.98 7.25 6.70
N ALA A 10 -10.67 6.00 6.99
CA ALA A 10 -10.32 5.55 8.33
C ALA A 10 -9.04 6.21 8.87
N VAL A 11 -8.03 6.46 8.00
CA VAL A 11 -6.84 7.25 8.37
C VAL A 11 -7.23 8.64 8.82
N LEU A 12 -8.07 9.34 8.04
CA LEU A 12 -8.51 10.71 8.35
C LEU A 12 -9.34 10.78 9.65
N LEU A 13 -9.99 9.68 10.03
CA LEU A 13 -10.70 9.56 11.31
C LEU A 13 -9.78 9.15 12.47
N GLY A 14 -8.46 9.04 12.27
CA GLY A 14 -7.51 8.59 13.29
C GLY A 14 -7.58 7.10 13.63
N ARG A 15 -8.31 6.30 12.84
CA ARG A 15 -8.46 4.84 13.05
C ARG A 15 -7.38 4.07 12.30
N SER A 16 -6.13 4.25 12.73
CA SER A 16 -4.96 3.73 12.01
C SER A 16 -4.95 2.19 11.87
N ALA A 17 -5.32 1.45 12.90
CA ALA A 17 -5.38 -0.01 12.84
C ALA A 17 -6.45 -0.51 11.86
N LEU A 18 -7.67 0.06 11.90
CA LEU A 18 -8.72 -0.23 10.94
C LEU A 18 -8.28 0.13 9.50
N ALA A 19 -7.64 1.28 9.33
CA ALA A 19 -7.16 1.74 8.03
C ALA A 19 -6.13 0.76 7.43
N MET A 20 -5.17 0.30 8.25
CA MET A 20 -4.18 -0.69 7.83
C MET A 20 -4.81 -2.04 7.50
N ALA A 21 -5.79 -2.50 8.28
CA ALA A 21 -6.52 -3.72 7.98
C ALA A 21 -7.31 -3.63 6.66
N LEU A 22 -7.96 -2.49 6.40
CA LEU A 22 -8.70 -2.27 5.16
C LEU A 22 -7.79 -2.20 3.93
N VAL A 23 -6.64 -1.53 4.02
CA VAL A 23 -5.72 -1.48 2.88
C VAL A 23 -5.05 -2.83 2.64
N ALA A 24 -4.71 -3.60 3.67
CA ALA A 24 -4.22 -4.96 3.53
C ALA A 24 -5.26 -5.86 2.82
N LEU A 25 -6.54 -5.75 3.20
CA LEU A 25 -7.64 -6.45 2.55
C LEU A 25 -7.79 -6.01 1.08
N ALA A 26 -7.63 -4.71 0.78
CA ALA A 26 -7.68 -4.20 -0.60
C ALA A 26 -6.59 -4.85 -1.47
N VAL A 27 -5.35 -4.97 -0.96
CA VAL A 27 -4.24 -5.65 -1.65
C VAL A 27 -4.53 -7.13 -1.86
N VAL A 28 -5.13 -7.82 -0.88
CA VAL A 28 -5.51 -9.24 -1.04
C VAL A 28 -6.55 -9.41 -2.15
N ILE A 29 -7.59 -8.59 -2.16
CA ILE A 29 -8.66 -8.64 -3.18
C ILE A 29 -8.09 -8.34 -4.57
N ASP A 30 -7.22 -7.34 -4.71
CA ASP A 30 -6.51 -7.00 -5.92
C ASP A 30 -5.70 -8.19 -6.48
N ASN A 31 -4.96 -8.89 -5.63
CA ASN A 31 -4.23 -10.08 -6.03
C ASN A 31 -5.13 -11.24 -6.47
N VAL A 32 -6.30 -11.40 -5.83
CA VAL A 32 -7.29 -12.44 -6.18
C VAL A 32 -7.98 -12.12 -7.50
N ASP A 33 -8.44 -10.89 -7.71
CA ASP A 33 -9.13 -10.51 -8.94
C ASP A 33 -8.17 -10.49 -10.15
N GLY A 34 -6.92 -10.05 -9.99
CA GLY A 34 -5.87 -10.19 -10.98
C GLY A 34 -5.59 -11.65 -11.36
N TRP A 35 -5.62 -12.57 -10.38
CA TRP A 35 -5.51 -13.99 -10.65
C TRP A 35 -6.72 -14.54 -11.42
N MET A 36 -7.94 -14.16 -11.04
CA MET A 36 -9.18 -14.53 -11.75
C MET A 36 -9.20 -13.97 -13.18
N ALA A 37 -8.79 -12.71 -13.34
CA ALA A 37 -8.75 -12.04 -14.64
C ALA A 37 -7.83 -12.75 -15.64
N ARG A 38 -6.69 -13.27 -15.19
CA ARG A 38 -5.75 -14.04 -16.03
C ARG A 38 -6.29 -15.41 -16.48
N ARG A 39 -7.29 -15.97 -15.79
CA ARG A 39 -7.91 -17.26 -16.12
C ARG A 39 -9.14 -17.15 -17.03
N THR A 40 -9.70 -15.96 -17.16
CA THR A 40 -10.89 -15.73 -17.98
C THR A 40 -10.51 -15.69 -19.47
N VAL A 41 -10.95 -16.70 -20.22
CA VAL A 41 -10.75 -16.81 -21.67
C VAL A 41 -11.84 -16.02 -22.41
N GLY A 42 -11.50 -15.43 -23.58
CA GLY A 42 -12.50 -14.81 -24.47
C GLY A 42 -12.85 -13.35 -24.16
N ARG A 43 -12.05 -12.64 -23.32
CA ARG A 43 -12.26 -11.20 -23.10
C ARG A 43 -11.95 -10.38 -24.35
N ASN A 44 -12.85 -9.47 -24.71
CA ASN A 44 -12.59 -8.45 -25.72
C ASN A 44 -11.37 -7.61 -25.34
N LEU A 45 -10.51 -7.27 -26.31
CA LEU A 45 -9.27 -6.50 -26.10
C LEU A 45 -9.55 -5.14 -25.43
N ALA A 46 -10.61 -4.44 -25.83
CA ALA A 46 -11.01 -3.18 -25.23
C ALA A 46 -11.34 -3.30 -23.73
N LEU A 47 -12.08 -4.34 -23.35
CA LEU A 47 -12.40 -4.60 -21.93
C LEU A 47 -11.17 -5.02 -21.13
N LYS A 48 -10.19 -5.68 -21.76
CA LYS A 48 -8.93 -6.03 -21.12
C LYS A 48 -8.10 -4.77 -20.81
N HIS A 49 -7.99 -3.85 -21.77
CA HIS A 49 -7.30 -2.57 -21.56
C HIS A 49 -8.01 -1.70 -20.51
N PHE A 50 -9.33 -1.57 -20.60
CA PHE A 50 -10.12 -0.85 -19.60
C PHE A 50 -9.88 -1.40 -18.19
N GLY A 51 -9.94 -2.73 -18.01
CA GLY A 51 -9.70 -3.38 -16.72
C GLY A 51 -8.30 -3.10 -16.18
N ALA A 52 -7.26 -3.19 -17.03
CA ALA A 52 -5.88 -2.92 -16.61
C ALA A 52 -5.67 -1.46 -16.17
N HIS A 53 -6.28 -0.49 -16.87
CA HIS A 53 -6.20 0.92 -16.46
C HIS A 53 -6.96 1.16 -15.16
N PHE A 54 -8.15 0.58 -15.01
CA PHE A 54 -8.96 0.73 -13.79
C PHE A 54 -8.25 0.15 -12.56
N ASP A 55 -7.61 -1.00 -12.73
CA ASP A 55 -6.77 -1.67 -11.73
C ASP A 55 -5.61 -0.77 -11.28
N CYS A 56 -4.89 -0.18 -12.25
CA CYS A 56 -3.83 0.77 -11.97
C CYS A 56 -4.29 1.99 -11.13
N TYR A 57 -5.49 2.53 -11.40
CA TYR A 57 -6.03 3.63 -10.58
C TYR A 57 -6.41 3.17 -9.17
N ALA A 58 -7.00 1.98 -9.04
CA ALA A 58 -7.33 1.41 -7.74
C ALA A 58 -6.08 1.18 -6.90
N ASP A 59 -5.03 0.68 -7.53
CA ASP A 59 -3.71 0.47 -6.96
C ASP A 59 -3.03 1.78 -6.54
N TYR A 60 -3.12 2.81 -7.39
CA TYR A 60 -2.55 4.12 -7.05
C TYR A 60 -3.22 4.73 -5.81
N ILE A 61 -4.51 4.49 -5.59
CA ILE A 61 -5.20 4.92 -4.37
C ILE A 61 -4.70 4.14 -3.16
N SER A 62 -4.66 2.81 -3.24
CA SER A 62 -4.28 1.96 -2.09
C SER A 62 -2.79 2.01 -1.77
N LYS A 63 -1.93 2.09 -2.77
CA LYS A 63 -0.48 1.92 -2.63
C LYS A 63 0.30 3.23 -2.82
N GLY A 64 -0.34 4.27 -3.37
CA GLY A 64 0.22 5.62 -3.52
C GLY A 64 -0.39 6.61 -2.53
N ILE A 65 -1.69 6.90 -2.65
CA ILE A 65 -2.37 7.91 -1.85
C ILE A 65 -2.48 7.50 -0.37
N PHE A 66 -2.84 6.26 -0.08
CA PHE A 66 -3.01 5.79 1.29
C PHE A 66 -1.73 5.96 2.15
N PRO A 67 -0.52 5.51 1.74
CA PRO A 67 0.69 5.72 2.52
C PRO A 67 1.01 7.19 2.78
N VAL A 68 0.71 8.05 1.82
CA VAL A 68 0.90 9.50 1.95
C VAL A 68 -0.08 10.09 2.97
N LEU A 69 -1.36 9.75 2.89
CA LEU A 69 -2.34 10.20 3.87
C LEU A 69 -1.97 9.72 5.28
N TYR A 70 -1.50 8.47 5.38
CA TYR A 70 -1.03 7.92 6.63
C TYR A 70 0.17 8.68 7.19
N LEU A 71 1.18 9.01 6.35
CA LEU A 71 2.32 9.84 6.76
C LEU A 71 1.86 11.22 7.25
N LEU A 72 1.07 11.92 6.43
CA LEU A 72 0.62 13.28 6.73
C LEU A 72 -0.21 13.35 8.01
N THR A 73 -1.07 12.36 8.25
CA THR A 73 -1.85 12.27 9.48
C THR A 73 -0.97 11.92 10.68
N ALA A 74 -0.03 10.97 10.53
CA ALA A 74 0.89 10.57 11.61
C ALA A 74 1.87 11.69 12.00
N THR A 75 2.19 12.62 11.08
CA THR A 75 3.06 13.78 11.32
C THR A 75 2.30 15.05 11.63
N ASP A 76 1.00 14.98 11.84
CA ASP A 76 0.12 16.13 12.08
C ASP A 76 0.32 17.24 11.03
N LEU A 77 0.35 16.86 9.75
CA LEU A 77 0.54 17.75 8.59
C LEU A 77 1.79 18.64 8.65
N GLN A 78 2.83 18.20 9.35
CA GLN A 78 4.07 18.98 9.43
C GLN A 78 4.63 19.26 8.03
N VAL A 79 5.07 20.50 7.81
CA VAL A 79 5.57 20.97 6.51
C VAL A 79 6.75 20.10 6.00
N VAL A 80 7.56 19.57 6.90
CA VAL A 80 8.72 18.71 6.56
C VAL A 80 8.29 17.38 5.91
N SER A 81 7.08 16.88 6.14
CA SER A 81 6.58 15.63 5.57
C SER A 81 6.05 15.80 4.13
N ILE A 82 5.69 17.03 3.73
CA ILE A 82 5.09 17.32 2.41
C ILE A 82 6.03 16.97 1.23
N PRO A 83 7.31 17.39 1.21
CA PRO A 83 8.22 17.03 0.13
C PRO A 83 8.40 15.52 -0.02
N LEU A 84 8.47 14.79 1.09
CA LEU A 84 8.56 13.32 1.07
C LEU A 84 7.25 12.69 0.53
N ALA A 85 6.10 13.18 0.95
CA ALA A 85 4.80 12.75 0.45
C ALA A 85 4.69 12.91 -1.07
N LEU A 86 5.07 14.07 -1.59
CA LEU A 86 5.10 14.36 -3.03
C LEU A 86 6.09 13.46 -3.77
N THR A 87 7.30 13.29 -3.22
CA THR A 87 8.33 12.42 -3.82
C THR A 87 7.83 10.97 -3.92
N TYR A 88 7.20 10.46 -2.86
CA TYR A 88 6.64 9.12 -2.86
C TYR A 88 5.51 8.98 -3.89
N LEU A 89 4.55 9.91 -3.93
CA LEU A 89 3.47 9.90 -4.93
C LEU A 89 4.01 9.91 -6.36
N MET A 90 5.00 10.75 -6.65
CA MET A 90 5.63 10.82 -7.96
C MET A 90 6.36 9.52 -8.31
N ALA A 91 7.08 8.91 -7.37
CA ALA A 91 7.75 7.63 -7.58
C ALA A 91 6.76 6.51 -7.93
N ILE A 92 5.63 6.43 -7.20
CA ILE A 92 4.57 5.45 -7.48
C ILE A 92 3.87 5.74 -8.82
N ALA A 93 3.60 7.01 -9.16
CA ALA A 93 3.03 7.38 -10.47
C ALA A 93 3.95 6.97 -11.62
N VAL A 94 5.24 7.25 -11.51
CA VAL A 94 6.26 6.83 -12.50
C VAL A 94 6.28 5.30 -12.60
N ARG A 95 6.30 4.60 -11.48
CA ARG A 95 6.27 3.14 -11.44
C ARG A 95 5.09 2.55 -12.23
N TYR A 96 3.87 3.03 -11.96
CA TYR A 96 2.66 2.54 -12.66
C TYR A 96 2.63 2.95 -14.13
N SER A 97 3.19 4.11 -14.48
CA SER A 97 3.33 4.54 -15.88
C SER A 97 4.20 3.57 -16.70
N TYR A 98 5.22 2.99 -16.08
CA TYR A 98 6.08 1.99 -16.75
C TYR A 98 5.37 0.66 -17.04
N GLU A 99 4.29 0.32 -16.34
CA GLU A 99 3.52 -0.92 -16.61
C GLU A 99 2.82 -0.90 -17.98
N PHE A 100 2.61 0.28 -18.55
CA PHE A 100 2.01 0.46 -19.88
C PHE A 100 3.02 0.60 -21.02
N VAL A 101 4.33 0.56 -20.72
CA VAL A 101 5.38 0.64 -21.75
C VAL A 101 5.61 -0.76 -22.31
N PRO A 102 5.41 -0.98 -23.65
CA PRO A 102 5.66 -2.27 -24.27
C PRO A 102 7.11 -2.72 -24.08
N ASP A 103 7.33 -4.04 -24.01
CA ASP A 103 8.65 -4.69 -23.97
C ASP A 103 9.57 -4.28 -22.81
N ARG A 104 9.03 -3.73 -21.74
CA ARG A 104 9.79 -3.48 -20.51
C ARG A 104 9.39 -4.43 -19.40
N ASP A 105 10.39 -5.04 -18.79
CA ASP A 105 10.22 -5.77 -17.54
C ASP A 105 9.80 -4.81 -16.41
N HIS A 106 9.09 -5.36 -15.40
CA HIS A 106 8.74 -4.58 -14.23
C HIS A 106 9.98 -4.07 -13.52
N ILE A 107 10.08 -2.75 -13.43
CA ILE A 107 11.20 -2.04 -12.80
C ILE A 107 10.83 -1.75 -11.35
N GLY A 108 11.77 -1.99 -10.45
CA GLY A 108 11.70 -1.62 -9.05
C GLY A 108 10.82 -2.52 -8.17
N LEU A 109 10.78 -2.21 -6.89
CA LEU A 109 10.04 -2.99 -5.88
C LEU A 109 8.52 -2.81 -6.05
N SER A 110 7.75 -3.91 -5.91
CA SER A 110 6.28 -3.82 -5.92
C SER A 110 5.76 -3.00 -4.72
N PRO A 111 4.83 -2.05 -4.94
CA PRO A 111 4.22 -1.29 -3.86
C PRO A 111 3.43 -2.14 -2.84
N ASP A 112 3.07 -3.38 -3.17
CA ASP A 112 2.43 -4.33 -2.24
C ASP A 112 3.27 -4.59 -0.99
N TYR A 113 4.61 -4.65 -1.16
CA TYR A 113 5.54 -4.83 -0.04
C TYR A 113 5.54 -3.64 0.90
N MET A 114 5.29 -2.41 0.38
CA MET A 114 5.16 -1.23 1.21
C MET A 114 3.94 -1.34 2.14
N ILE A 115 2.81 -1.81 1.63
CA ILE A 115 1.61 -1.99 2.46
C ILE A 115 1.85 -3.04 3.55
N ALA A 116 2.48 -4.18 3.21
CA ALA A 116 2.84 -5.19 4.19
C ALA A 116 3.78 -4.61 5.28
N PHE A 117 4.77 -3.82 4.86
CA PHE A 117 5.69 -3.16 5.78
C PHE A 117 4.98 -2.13 6.68
N LEU A 118 4.07 -1.32 6.14
CA LEU A 118 3.30 -0.36 6.94
C LEU A 118 2.42 -1.06 7.99
N CYS A 119 1.81 -2.20 7.64
CA CYS A 119 1.05 -3.00 8.60
C CYS A 119 1.94 -3.51 9.75
N LEU A 120 3.16 -3.99 9.44
CA LEU A 120 4.12 -4.40 10.45
C LEU A 120 4.61 -3.22 11.30
N LEU A 121 4.89 -2.10 10.67
CA LEU A 121 5.31 -0.87 11.35
C LEU A 121 4.22 -0.37 12.30
N GLN A 122 2.95 -0.44 11.89
CA GLN A 122 1.81 -0.11 12.76
C GLN A 122 1.73 -1.02 13.98
N LEU A 123 1.96 -2.32 13.81
CA LEU A 123 2.01 -3.26 14.94
C LEU A 123 3.19 -2.99 15.87
N ALA A 124 4.31 -2.54 15.33
CA ALA A 124 5.50 -2.18 16.11
C ALA A 124 5.43 -0.76 16.71
N ALA A 125 4.43 0.05 16.36
CA ALA A 125 4.32 1.44 16.81
C ALA A 125 4.43 1.60 18.35
N PRO A 126 3.82 0.73 19.19
CA PRO A 126 3.94 0.82 20.64
C PRO A 126 5.39 0.71 21.15
N GLN A 127 6.17 -0.15 20.48
CA GLN A 127 7.55 -0.42 20.88
C GLN A 127 8.52 0.65 20.37
N LEU A 128 8.20 1.26 19.24
CA LEU A 128 9.03 2.30 18.62
C LEU A 128 8.90 3.66 19.30
N GLY A 129 7.76 3.97 19.90
CA GLY A 129 7.52 5.25 20.56
C GLY A 129 7.94 6.44 19.69
N SER A 130 8.85 7.28 20.16
CA SER A 130 9.36 8.44 19.42
C SER A 130 10.12 8.12 18.14
N ALA A 131 10.62 6.89 17.97
CA ALA A 131 11.29 6.45 16.75
C ALA A 131 10.29 6.08 15.61
N PHE A 132 8.98 6.02 15.89
CA PHE A 132 7.98 5.63 14.90
C PHE A 132 7.97 6.57 13.68
N ILE A 133 7.86 7.86 13.89
CA ILE A 133 7.78 8.86 12.81
C ILE A 133 9.06 8.87 11.94
N PRO A 134 10.27 8.96 12.51
CA PRO A 134 11.50 8.85 11.72
C PRO A 134 11.58 7.55 10.91
N THR A 135 11.17 6.42 11.49
CA THR A 135 11.16 5.13 10.80
C THR A 135 10.15 5.10 9.66
N LEU A 136 8.96 5.66 9.86
CA LEU A 136 7.94 5.79 8.81
C LEU A 136 8.46 6.66 7.64
N MET A 137 9.06 7.81 7.94
CA MET A 137 9.63 8.70 6.92
C MET A 137 10.78 8.02 6.15
N ALA A 138 11.70 7.38 6.86
CA ALA A 138 12.82 6.67 6.25
C ALA A 138 12.35 5.51 5.34
N SER A 139 11.33 4.76 5.77
CA SER A 139 10.76 3.67 4.98
C SER A 139 10.08 4.18 3.71
N LEU A 140 9.27 5.25 3.78
CA LEU A 140 8.66 5.85 2.59
C LEU A 140 9.71 6.38 1.60
N ALA A 141 10.76 7.03 2.09
CA ALA A 141 11.88 7.48 1.26
C ALA A 141 12.58 6.29 0.58
N GLY A 142 12.89 5.25 1.35
CA GLY A 142 13.52 4.02 0.84
C GLY A 142 12.65 3.32 -0.21
N PHE A 143 11.35 3.16 0.04
CA PHE A 143 10.43 2.55 -0.92
C PHE A 143 10.22 3.42 -2.16
N ALA A 144 10.20 4.75 -2.04
CA ALA A 144 10.15 5.65 -3.20
C ALA A 144 11.36 5.43 -4.11
N ALA A 145 12.56 5.37 -3.53
CA ALA A 145 13.79 5.09 -4.29
C ALA A 145 13.78 3.69 -4.91
N LEU A 146 13.36 2.66 -4.16
CA LEU A 146 13.29 1.28 -4.64
C LEU A 146 12.19 1.07 -5.70
N ALA A 147 11.10 1.83 -5.66
CA ALA A 147 10.02 1.73 -6.63
C ALA A 147 10.45 2.15 -8.04
N VAL A 148 11.37 3.11 -8.15
CA VAL A 148 11.89 3.61 -9.44
C VAL A 148 13.26 3.05 -9.82
N ALA A 149 13.88 2.25 -8.94
CA ALA A 149 15.20 1.67 -9.19
C ALA A 149 15.16 0.63 -10.32
N SER A 150 16.19 0.61 -11.15
CA SER A 150 16.28 -0.25 -12.34
C SER A 150 16.75 -1.67 -11.98
N PHE A 151 15.93 -2.44 -11.29
CA PHE A 151 16.17 -3.87 -11.07
C PHE A 151 14.88 -4.67 -11.33
N PRO A 152 15.00 -5.96 -11.77
CA PRO A 152 13.84 -6.79 -12.01
C PRO A 152 13.09 -7.06 -10.70
N SER A 153 11.82 -6.68 -10.64
CA SER A 153 10.99 -6.94 -9.47
C SER A 153 10.60 -8.41 -9.40
N PRO A 154 10.85 -9.12 -8.28
CA PRO A 154 10.32 -10.44 -8.10
C PRO A 154 8.81 -10.40 -8.03
N LYS A 155 8.14 -10.94 -9.06
CA LYS A 155 6.69 -11.13 -9.02
C LYS A 155 6.36 -12.34 -8.18
N LEU A 156 5.55 -12.15 -7.17
CA LEU A 156 4.96 -13.25 -6.41
C LEU A 156 4.03 -14.06 -7.33
N LYS A 157 4.28 -15.35 -7.45
CA LYS A 157 3.49 -16.27 -8.28
C LYS A 157 3.21 -17.56 -7.51
N GLY A 158 2.10 -18.22 -7.87
CA GLY A 158 1.75 -19.53 -7.29
C GLY A 158 1.63 -19.48 -5.77
N TRP A 159 2.26 -20.41 -5.08
CA TRP A 159 2.20 -20.56 -3.63
C TRP A 159 2.78 -19.36 -2.86
N ALA A 160 3.77 -18.66 -3.40
CA ALA A 160 4.33 -17.47 -2.78
C ALA A 160 3.30 -16.32 -2.71
N LEU A 161 2.46 -16.16 -3.74
CA LEU A 161 1.36 -15.20 -3.74
C LEU A 161 0.30 -15.57 -2.70
N VAL A 162 -0.09 -16.85 -2.62
CA VAL A 162 -1.04 -17.35 -1.62
C VAL A 162 -0.51 -17.09 -0.21
N GLY A 163 0.76 -17.42 0.05
CA GLY A 163 1.42 -17.16 1.33
C GLY A 163 1.43 -15.68 1.69
N PHE A 164 1.69 -14.80 0.75
CA PHE A 164 1.68 -13.35 0.95
C PHE A 164 0.26 -12.82 1.27
N CYS A 165 -0.76 -13.29 0.55
CA CYS A 165 -2.16 -12.94 0.85
C CYS A 165 -2.59 -13.41 2.24
N LEU A 166 -2.24 -14.65 2.61
CA LEU A 166 -2.52 -15.17 3.96
C LEU A 166 -1.80 -14.36 5.04
N PHE A 167 -0.55 -14.00 4.80
CA PHE A 167 0.21 -13.13 5.71
C PHE A 167 -0.48 -11.77 5.91
N LEU A 168 -0.94 -11.11 4.84
CA LEU A 168 -1.68 -9.85 4.95
C LEU A 168 -3.01 -10.01 5.69
N LEU A 169 -3.74 -11.11 5.48
CA LEU A 169 -4.97 -11.39 6.21
C LEU A 169 -4.74 -11.59 7.71
N VAL A 170 -3.66 -12.30 8.06
CA VAL A 170 -3.26 -12.46 9.47
C VAL A 170 -2.90 -11.11 10.08
N LEU A 171 -2.11 -10.28 9.38
CA LEU A 171 -1.78 -8.94 9.84
C LEU A 171 -3.04 -8.08 10.05
N ALA A 172 -3.98 -8.11 9.11
CA ALA A 172 -5.23 -7.38 9.23
C ALA A 172 -6.04 -7.84 10.45
N ALA A 173 -6.14 -9.16 10.69
CA ALA A 173 -6.83 -9.72 11.85
C ALA A 173 -6.17 -9.30 13.17
N VAL A 174 -4.84 -9.35 13.26
CA VAL A 174 -4.09 -8.94 14.45
C VAL A 174 -4.26 -7.44 14.73
N LEU A 175 -4.23 -6.60 13.69
CA LEU A 175 -4.46 -5.16 13.81
C LEU A 175 -5.86 -4.85 14.35
N LEU A 176 -6.89 -5.53 13.84
CA LEU A 176 -8.27 -5.35 14.32
C LEU A 176 -8.46 -5.87 15.74
N ALA A 177 -7.83 -6.96 16.11
CA ALA A 177 -7.88 -7.49 17.49
C ALA A 177 -7.18 -6.56 18.49
N GLY A 178 -6.10 -5.89 18.06
CA GLY A 178 -5.35 -4.95 18.88
C GLY A 178 -6.02 -3.57 19.03
N ASP A 179 -6.90 -3.19 18.09
CA ASP A 179 -7.58 -1.86 18.07
C ASP A 179 -8.59 -1.67 19.23
N GLN A 180 -8.99 -2.74 19.89
CA GLN A 180 -9.93 -2.65 21.03
C GLN A 180 -9.34 -1.97 22.29
N GLY A 181 -8.08 -1.54 22.25
CA GLY A 181 -7.37 -0.97 23.40
C GLY A 181 -6.56 0.31 23.17
N MET A 182 -6.35 0.78 21.94
CA MET A 182 -5.32 1.80 21.72
C MET A 182 -5.66 2.83 20.64
N ASN A 183 -6.32 3.91 21.04
CA ASN A 183 -6.36 5.14 20.26
C ASN A 183 -5.00 5.86 20.37
N TRP A 184 -4.04 5.53 19.50
CA TRP A 184 -2.67 6.05 19.51
C TRP A 184 -2.55 7.54 19.26
N LEU A 185 -3.45 8.09 18.42
CA LEU A 185 -3.43 9.51 18.05
C LEU A 185 -3.95 10.43 19.16
N THR A 186 -4.60 9.89 20.19
CA THR A 186 -5.10 10.67 21.33
C THR A 186 -4.25 10.52 22.59
N ALA A 187 -3.31 9.60 22.64
CA ALA A 187 -2.47 9.33 23.81
C ALA A 187 -1.13 10.11 23.80
N GLY A 188 -0.88 10.94 22.80
CA GLY A 188 0.35 11.71 22.62
C GLY A 188 0.17 13.25 22.68
N LEU A 189 -0.97 13.74 23.20
CA LEU A 189 -1.22 15.17 23.49
C LEU A 189 -1.26 15.42 24.99
#